data_f0eece53ce02a47bea98dda6ac227dee
#
_entry.id   f0eece53ce02a47bea98dda6ac227dee
#
_cell.length_a   1.000
_cell.length_b   1.000
_cell.length_c   1.000
_cell.angle_alpha   90.00
_cell.angle_beta   90.00
_cell.angle_gamma   90.00
#
_symmetry.space_group_name_H-M   'P 1'
#
loop_
_entity.id
_entity.type
_entity.pdbx_description
1 polymer ?
#
loop_
_entity_poly.entity_id
_entity_poly.type
_entity_poly.pdbx_seq_one_letter_code
_entity_poly.pdbx_strand_id
1 'polypeptide(L)'
;DGKVVAPASVRRRDDDDPYLVVAADKGTASFSDIANGIAIEYGFWLGDAFASGGSVGYDHKKMGITARGAWEAVKRHFRELGRDIQSEPFTVVGIGDMSGDVFGNGMLLSREIKLLAAFDHRHIFLDPNPDTAKSFAERERLFALPRSSWDDYDKALISQGGGVWPRTAKTIPLSPEVREWLGITVE
;
A
#
# COMPACT_ATOMS: atom_id res chain seq x y z
N ASP A 1 23.51 -26.02 -25.79
CA ASP A 1 23.64 -25.68 -27.23
C ASP A 1 22.98 -24.35 -27.59
N GLY A 2 22.42 -23.63 -26.63
CA GLY A 2 21.86 -22.27 -26.79
C GLY A 2 20.57 -22.17 -27.59
N LYS A 3 19.93 -23.31 -27.90
CA LYS A 3 18.65 -23.31 -28.61
C LYS A 3 17.49 -23.06 -27.65
N VAL A 4 16.69 -22.03 -27.93
CA VAL A 4 15.47 -21.78 -27.18
C VAL A 4 14.40 -22.82 -27.54
N VAL A 5 13.86 -23.50 -26.54
CA VAL A 5 12.78 -24.47 -26.66
C VAL A 5 11.52 -23.90 -26.01
N ALA A 6 10.57 -23.44 -26.80
CA ALA A 6 9.30 -22.97 -26.33
C ALA A 6 8.38 -24.15 -25.92
N PRO A 7 7.62 -24.05 -24.81
CA PRO A 7 6.62 -25.05 -24.46
C PRO A 7 5.54 -25.15 -25.54
N ALA A 8 5.21 -26.37 -25.97
CA ALA A 8 4.28 -26.62 -27.08
C ALA A 8 2.84 -26.12 -26.79
N SER A 9 2.45 -26.03 -25.52
CA SER A 9 1.12 -25.60 -25.10
C SER A 9 0.99 -24.09 -24.89
N VAL A 10 2.05 -23.31 -25.06
CA VAL A 10 2.07 -21.87 -24.84
C VAL A 10 2.08 -21.10 -26.16
N ARG A 11 1.11 -20.22 -26.32
CA ARG A 11 1.10 -19.28 -27.46
C ARG A 11 1.89 -18.04 -27.05
N ARG A 12 3.09 -17.92 -27.61
CA ARG A 12 3.91 -16.71 -27.45
C ARG A 12 3.45 -15.64 -28.43
N ARG A 13 3.56 -14.38 -28.01
CA ARG A 13 3.23 -13.20 -28.83
C ARG A 13 4.43 -12.30 -29.06
N ASP A 14 5.47 -12.47 -28.25
CA ASP A 14 6.71 -11.71 -28.28
C ASP A 14 7.89 -12.62 -28.63
N ASP A 15 9.04 -12.03 -28.91
CA ASP A 15 10.29 -12.74 -29.17
C ASP A 15 10.81 -13.49 -27.92
N ASP A 16 11.91 -14.22 -28.08
CA ASP A 16 12.52 -14.96 -26.97
C ASP A 16 13.09 -14.03 -25.90
N ASP A 17 12.67 -14.22 -24.66
CA ASP A 17 13.24 -13.51 -23.52
C ASP A 17 14.52 -14.19 -23.03
N PRO A 18 15.59 -13.42 -22.81
CA PRO A 18 16.86 -13.95 -22.30
C PRO A 18 16.82 -14.27 -20.81
N TYR A 19 15.76 -13.94 -20.09
CA TYR A 19 15.60 -14.14 -18.65
C TYR A 19 14.13 -14.35 -18.29
N LEU A 20 13.91 -14.96 -17.12
CA LEU A 20 12.59 -15.16 -16.53
C LEU A 20 12.44 -14.24 -15.31
N VAL A 21 11.38 -13.42 -15.32
CA VAL A 21 10.98 -12.66 -14.14
C VAL A 21 9.84 -13.41 -13.44
N VAL A 22 10.01 -13.67 -12.15
CA VAL A 22 9.00 -14.30 -11.31
C VAL A 22 8.66 -13.37 -10.14
N ALA A 23 7.40 -13.36 -9.74
CA ALA A 23 6.93 -12.63 -8.58
C ALA A 23 6.05 -13.53 -7.71
N ALA A 24 6.20 -13.43 -6.39
CA ALA A 24 5.36 -14.16 -5.47
C ALA A 24 4.00 -13.45 -5.33
N ASP A 25 2.92 -14.21 -5.36
CA ASP A 25 1.55 -13.70 -5.24
C ASP A 25 1.29 -13.00 -3.89
N LYS A 26 1.91 -13.47 -2.83
CA LYS A 26 1.67 -13.01 -1.45
C LYS A 26 2.92 -12.56 -0.72
N GLY A 27 3.84 -11.95 -1.40
CA GLY A 27 5.07 -11.48 -0.79
C GLY A 27 5.93 -12.58 -0.18
N THR A 28 7.22 -12.42 -0.26
CA THR A 28 8.18 -13.41 0.23
C THR A 28 8.43 -13.33 1.73
N ALA A 29 7.92 -12.32 2.44
CA ALA A 29 8.21 -12.10 3.85
C ALA A 29 7.93 -13.32 4.75
N SER A 30 6.84 -14.06 4.48
CA SER A 30 6.49 -15.28 5.24
C SER A 30 7.17 -16.53 4.72
N PHE A 31 7.77 -16.49 3.53
CA PHE A 31 8.38 -17.65 2.86
C PHE A 31 9.85 -17.43 2.54
N SER A 32 10.45 -16.38 3.06
CA SER A 32 11.84 -16.02 2.74
C SER A 32 12.84 -17.13 3.07
N ASP A 33 12.69 -17.79 4.21
CA ASP A 33 13.61 -18.89 4.60
C ASP A 33 13.49 -20.08 3.65
N ILE A 34 12.28 -20.39 3.19
CA ILE A 34 12.04 -21.46 2.20
C ILE A 34 12.66 -21.06 0.85
N ALA A 35 12.40 -19.84 0.38
CA ALA A 35 12.95 -19.35 -0.88
C ALA A 35 14.48 -19.31 -0.87
N ASN A 36 15.07 -18.86 0.24
CA ASN A 36 16.51 -18.84 0.43
C ASN A 36 17.12 -20.27 0.49
N GLY A 37 16.44 -21.19 1.18
CA GLY A 37 16.84 -22.61 1.19
C GLY A 37 16.90 -23.21 -0.21
N ILE A 38 15.88 -22.99 -1.02
CA ILE A 38 15.84 -23.42 -2.42
C ILE A 38 16.96 -22.75 -3.23
N ALA A 39 17.18 -21.44 -3.07
CA ALA A 39 18.24 -20.72 -3.76
C ALA A 39 19.64 -21.33 -3.45
N ILE A 40 19.86 -21.69 -2.19
CA ILE A 40 21.11 -22.36 -1.75
C ILE A 40 21.24 -23.74 -2.40
N GLU A 41 20.18 -24.55 -2.40
CA GLU A 41 20.18 -25.87 -3.04
C GLU A 41 20.51 -25.82 -4.53
N TYR A 42 20.04 -24.77 -5.22
CA TYR A 42 20.38 -24.53 -6.63
C TYR A 42 21.76 -23.90 -6.84
N GLY A 43 22.52 -23.63 -5.78
CA GLY A 43 23.81 -22.98 -5.86
C GLY A 43 23.72 -21.54 -6.35
N PHE A 44 22.59 -20.86 -6.13
CA PHE A 44 22.41 -19.48 -6.54
C PHE A 44 23.30 -18.56 -5.69
N TRP A 45 24.04 -17.68 -6.35
CA TRP A 45 25.10 -16.88 -5.72
C TRP A 45 24.64 -15.94 -4.61
N LEU A 46 23.37 -15.49 -4.63
CA LEU A 46 22.82 -14.68 -3.53
C LEU A 46 22.52 -15.50 -2.28
N GLY A 47 22.33 -16.83 -2.39
CA GLY A 47 22.07 -17.72 -1.27
C GLY A 47 20.92 -17.22 -0.38
N ASP A 48 21.21 -16.99 0.90
CA ASP A 48 20.26 -16.50 1.91
C ASP A 48 19.84 -15.04 1.76
N ALA A 49 20.44 -14.29 0.83
CA ALA A 49 20.04 -12.94 0.45
C ALA A 49 19.12 -12.92 -0.78
N PHE A 50 18.73 -14.06 -1.32
CA PHE A 50 17.80 -14.13 -2.46
C PHE A 50 16.43 -13.50 -2.12
N ALA A 51 15.89 -13.83 -0.95
CA ALA A 51 14.73 -13.15 -0.37
C ALA A 51 15.16 -12.35 0.85
N SER A 52 14.80 -11.07 0.92
CA SER A 52 15.31 -10.12 1.92
C SER A 52 14.69 -10.24 3.31
N GLY A 53 13.63 -11.03 3.49
CA GLY A 53 13.00 -11.31 4.77
C GLY A 53 13.57 -12.57 5.44
N GLY A 54 12.80 -13.14 6.35
CA GLY A 54 13.17 -14.39 7.04
C GLY A 54 14.08 -14.19 8.25
N SER A 55 14.63 -15.30 8.74
CA SER A 55 15.38 -15.34 10.00
C SER A 55 16.71 -14.60 9.96
N VAL A 56 17.33 -14.48 8.78
CA VAL A 56 18.61 -13.78 8.57
C VAL A 56 18.44 -12.41 7.90
N GLY A 57 17.21 -12.07 7.56
CA GLY A 57 16.86 -10.79 6.91
C GLY A 57 16.34 -9.75 7.89
N TYR A 58 15.40 -8.92 7.42
CA TYR A 58 14.78 -7.86 8.22
C TYR A 58 13.25 -7.85 8.09
N ASP A 59 12.60 -7.31 9.10
CA ASP A 59 11.15 -7.08 9.08
C ASP A 59 10.85 -5.82 8.25
N HIS A 60 10.26 -6.00 7.07
CA HIS A 60 9.96 -4.94 6.12
C HIS A 60 9.03 -3.88 6.72
N LYS A 61 7.98 -4.30 7.43
CA LYS A 61 7.02 -3.37 8.04
C LYS A 61 7.68 -2.56 9.17
N LYS A 62 8.46 -3.23 10.02
CA LYS A 62 9.15 -2.56 11.13
C LYS A 62 10.20 -1.58 10.64
N MET A 63 10.91 -1.88 9.57
CA MET A 63 11.87 -0.99 8.94
C MET A 63 11.19 0.07 8.08
N GLY A 64 10.08 -0.26 7.42
CA GLY A 64 9.34 0.61 6.52
C GLY A 64 10.13 1.05 5.28
N ILE A 65 11.08 0.23 4.83
CA ILE A 65 12.06 0.63 3.79
C ILE A 65 11.38 0.97 2.47
N THR A 66 10.39 0.18 2.05
CA THR A 66 9.65 0.41 0.80
C THR A 66 8.87 1.72 0.84
N ALA A 67 8.16 1.97 1.94
CA ALA A 67 7.40 3.21 2.12
C ALA A 67 8.33 4.44 2.14
N ARG A 68 9.47 4.35 2.83
CA ARG A 68 10.46 5.45 2.89
C ARG A 68 11.04 5.77 1.52
N GLY A 69 11.39 4.75 0.73
CA GLY A 69 11.88 4.94 -0.63
C GLY A 69 10.82 5.56 -1.54
N ALA A 70 9.59 5.04 -1.51
CA ALA A 70 8.47 5.62 -2.24
C ALA A 70 8.20 7.08 -1.83
N TRP A 71 8.33 7.40 -0.54
CA TRP A 71 8.12 8.74 -0.01
C TRP A 71 9.10 9.77 -0.56
N GLU A 72 10.36 9.39 -0.76
CA GLU A 72 11.33 10.28 -1.42
C GLU A 72 10.90 10.64 -2.84
N ALA A 73 10.34 9.68 -3.59
CA ALA A 73 9.76 9.94 -4.90
C ALA A 73 8.53 10.85 -4.83
N VAL A 74 7.63 10.62 -3.86
CA VAL A 74 6.45 11.47 -3.63
C VAL A 74 6.86 12.92 -3.33
N LYS A 75 7.79 13.12 -2.40
CA LYS A 75 8.34 14.45 -2.10
C LYS A 75 8.95 15.11 -3.34
N ARG A 76 9.65 14.35 -4.16
CA ARG A 76 10.25 14.85 -5.40
C ARG A 76 9.18 15.34 -6.37
N HIS A 77 8.13 14.57 -6.60
CA HIS A 77 7.03 14.97 -7.48
C HIS A 77 6.33 16.25 -7.00
N PHE A 78 6.04 16.36 -5.70
CA PHE A 78 5.42 17.56 -5.15
C PHE A 78 6.33 18.79 -5.22
N ARG A 79 7.64 18.63 -5.08
CA ARG A 79 8.60 19.74 -5.28
C ARG A 79 8.57 20.28 -6.71
N GLU A 80 8.40 19.43 -7.72
CA GLU A 80 8.22 19.88 -9.12
C GLU A 80 6.93 20.70 -9.29
N LEU A 81 5.93 20.50 -8.42
CA LEU A 81 4.71 21.30 -8.35
C LEU A 81 4.84 22.53 -7.43
N GLY A 82 6.05 22.82 -6.90
CA GLY A 82 6.30 23.93 -6.00
C GLY A 82 5.72 23.76 -4.60
N ARG A 83 5.44 22.53 -4.15
CA ARG A 83 4.81 22.24 -2.85
C ARG A 83 5.72 21.42 -1.93
N ASP A 84 5.73 21.78 -0.64
CA ASP A 84 6.38 21.00 0.41
C ASP A 84 5.32 20.27 1.26
N ILE A 85 5.12 18.98 0.97
CA ILE A 85 4.16 18.12 1.67
C ILE A 85 4.57 17.71 3.10
N GLN A 86 5.68 18.22 3.60
CA GLN A 86 6.09 18.08 5.00
C GLN A 86 5.65 19.27 5.86
N SER A 87 5.23 20.36 5.22
CA SER A 87 4.80 21.60 5.88
C SER A 87 3.44 22.12 5.40
N GLU A 88 2.89 21.55 4.33
CA GLU A 88 1.61 21.96 3.74
C GLU A 88 0.64 20.78 3.65
N PRO A 89 -0.64 20.97 4.03
CA PRO A 89 -1.66 19.94 3.86
C PRO A 89 -1.84 19.55 2.39
N PHE A 90 -1.95 18.25 2.14
CA PHE A 90 -2.24 17.70 0.81
C PHE A 90 -3.17 16.50 0.92
N THR A 91 -3.92 16.26 -0.14
CA THR A 91 -4.94 15.20 -0.18
C THR A 91 -4.35 13.89 -0.66
N VAL A 92 -4.84 12.79 -0.08
CA VAL A 92 -4.45 11.43 -0.43
C VAL A 92 -5.69 10.57 -0.57
N VAL A 93 -5.71 9.75 -1.62
CA VAL A 93 -6.58 8.58 -1.78
C VAL A 93 -5.68 7.36 -1.92
N GLY A 94 -5.96 6.30 -1.18
CA GLY A 94 -5.06 5.16 -1.13
C GLY A 94 -5.73 3.79 -1.18
N ILE A 95 -4.97 2.80 -1.59
CA ILE A 95 -5.37 1.39 -1.58
C ILE A 95 -4.54 0.67 -0.51
N GLY A 96 -5.19 0.20 0.53
CA GLY A 96 -4.57 -0.49 1.66
C GLY A 96 -5.22 -0.09 3.00
N ASP A 97 -4.62 -0.58 4.07
CA ASP A 97 -4.99 -0.24 5.46
C ASP A 97 -3.75 0.01 6.32
N MET A 98 -3.97 0.48 7.55
CA MET A 98 -2.88 0.80 8.45
C MET A 98 -2.13 -0.42 8.99
N SER A 99 -2.66 -1.63 8.83
CA SER A 99 -1.96 -2.86 9.19
C SER A 99 -0.92 -3.30 8.15
N GLY A 100 -1.04 -2.80 6.91
CA GLY A 100 -0.12 -3.09 5.81
C GLY A 100 1.24 -2.43 5.96
N ASP A 101 2.28 -3.03 5.37
CA ASP A 101 3.64 -2.49 5.41
C ASP A 101 3.73 -1.13 4.71
N VAL A 102 3.53 -1.10 3.41
CA VAL A 102 3.77 0.09 2.60
C VAL A 102 2.77 1.20 2.90
N PHE A 103 1.48 0.86 2.95
CA PHE A 103 0.44 1.83 3.25
C PHE A 103 0.57 2.38 4.67
N GLY A 104 0.66 1.50 5.68
CA GLY A 104 0.74 1.89 7.07
C GLY A 104 1.94 2.79 7.36
N ASN A 105 3.13 2.37 6.95
CA ASN A 105 4.33 3.21 7.09
C ASN A 105 4.22 4.51 6.28
N GLY A 106 3.74 4.44 5.03
CA GLY A 106 3.64 5.62 4.17
C GLY A 106 2.72 6.70 4.72
N MET A 107 1.57 6.30 5.29
CA MET A 107 0.59 7.23 5.85
C MET A 107 1.05 7.89 7.17
N LEU A 108 2.20 7.51 7.70
CA LEU A 108 2.81 8.13 8.88
C LEU A 108 4.05 9.00 8.56
N LEU A 109 4.43 9.14 7.30
CA LEU A 109 5.62 9.90 6.89
C LEU A 109 5.39 11.41 6.79
N SER A 110 4.15 11.89 6.84
CA SER A 110 3.82 13.30 6.99
C SER A 110 2.59 13.49 7.87
N ARG A 111 2.63 14.53 8.71
CA ARG A 111 1.49 14.97 9.53
C ARG A 111 0.48 15.79 8.73
N GLU A 112 0.84 16.20 7.52
CA GLU A 112 0.05 17.06 6.65
C GLU A 112 -0.90 16.27 5.71
N ILE A 113 -0.92 14.94 5.82
CA ILE A 113 -1.78 14.08 5.01
C ILE A 113 -3.25 14.28 5.39
N LYS A 114 -4.05 14.75 4.42
CA LYS A 114 -5.52 14.67 4.40
C LYS A 114 -5.93 13.39 3.67
N LEU A 115 -6.18 12.32 4.42
CA LEU A 115 -6.62 11.04 3.85
C LEU A 115 -8.11 11.11 3.56
N LEU A 116 -8.48 11.41 2.30
CA LEU A 116 -9.87 11.57 1.89
C LEU A 116 -10.59 10.25 1.66
N ALA A 117 -9.88 9.24 1.20
CA ALA A 117 -10.43 7.90 1.01
C ALA A 117 -9.34 6.83 1.14
N ALA A 118 -9.74 5.69 1.64
CA ALA A 118 -8.91 4.49 1.61
C ALA A 118 -9.77 3.24 1.38
N PHE A 119 -9.20 2.28 0.67
CA PHE A 119 -9.88 1.05 0.29
C PHE A 119 -8.98 -0.14 0.61
N ASP A 120 -9.48 -1.05 1.41
CA ASP A 120 -8.83 -2.34 1.62
C ASP A 120 -9.70 -3.48 1.06
N HIS A 121 -9.34 -4.72 1.36
CA HIS A 121 -10.11 -5.89 0.91
C HIS A 121 -11.45 -6.06 1.65
N ARG A 122 -11.69 -5.32 2.72
CA ARG A 122 -12.87 -5.42 3.59
C ARG A 122 -13.73 -4.17 3.61
N HIS A 123 -13.14 -2.97 3.53
CA HIS A 123 -13.83 -1.73 3.81
C HIS A 123 -13.55 -0.63 2.78
N ILE A 124 -14.46 0.33 2.76
CA ILE A 124 -14.35 1.62 2.09
C ILE A 124 -14.38 2.67 3.20
N PHE A 125 -13.31 3.46 3.31
CA PHE A 125 -13.21 4.61 4.21
C PHE A 125 -13.30 5.89 3.38
N LEU A 126 -14.15 6.83 3.80
CA LEU A 126 -14.28 8.17 3.21
C LEU A 126 -14.27 9.21 4.31
N ASP A 127 -13.50 10.27 4.14
CA ASP A 127 -13.48 11.44 5.00
C ASP A 127 -13.28 12.70 4.14
N PRO A 128 -14.34 13.43 3.81
CA PRO A 128 -14.26 14.51 2.83
C PRO A 128 -13.44 15.73 3.29
N ASN A 129 -13.27 15.93 4.60
CA ASN A 129 -12.46 17.02 5.12
C ASN A 129 -11.76 16.66 6.44
N PRO A 130 -10.79 15.74 6.42
CA PRO A 130 -10.12 15.28 7.64
C PRO A 130 -9.31 16.41 8.31
N ASP A 131 -9.40 16.47 9.63
CA ASP A 131 -8.44 17.20 10.48
C ASP A 131 -7.10 16.47 10.43
N THR A 132 -6.04 17.08 9.95
CA THR A 132 -4.74 16.43 9.74
C THR A 132 -4.15 15.87 11.03
N ALA A 133 -4.25 16.60 12.13
CA ALA A 133 -3.67 16.19 13.41
C ALA A 133 -4.42 15.01 14.04
N LYS A 134 -5.77 15.08 14.06
CA LYS A 134 -6.61 13.99 14.58
C LYS A 134 -6.48 12.74 13.72
N SER A 135 -6.54 12.91 12.39
CA SER A 135 -6.40 11.82 11.43
C SER A 135 -5.00 11.17 11.50
N PHE A 136 -3.94 11.95 11.74
CA PHE A 136 -2.61 11.40 11.94
C PHE A 136 -2.55 10.54 13.22
N ALA A 137 -3.00 11.07 14.36
CA ALA A 137 -2.99 10.35 15.63
C ALA A 137 -3.80 9.05 15.56
N GLU A 138 -4.93 9.07 14.87
CA GLU A 138 -5.76 7.88 14.69
C GLU A 138 -5.10 6.85 13.76
N ARG A 139 -4.46 7.27 12.68
CA ARG A 139 -3.66 6.38 11.83
C ARG A 139 -2.50 5.75 12.60
N GLU A 140 -1.82 6.53 13.46
CA GLU A 140 -0.74 6.02 14.32
C GLU A 140 -1.28 4.96 15.30
N ARG A 141 -2.44 5.19 15.91
CA ARG A 141 -3.13 4.21 16.76
C ARG A 141 -3.44 2.92 16.00
N LEU A 142 -4.04 3.03 14.80
CA LEU A 142 -4.37 1.88 13.97
C LEU A 142 -3.13 1.10 13.52
N PHE A 143 -2.03 1.80 13.21
CA PHE A 143 -0.77 1.16 12.83
C PHE A 143 -0.19 0.29 13.95
N ALA A 144 -0.37 0.71 15.20
CA ALA A 144 0.07 -0.04 16.37
C ALA A 144 -0.84 -1.25 16.70
N LEU A 145 -2.08 -1.26 16.21
CA LEU A 145 -3.01 -2.37 16.45
C LEU A 145 -2.70 -3.58 15.53
N PRO A 146 -2.61 -4.79 16.07
CA PRO A 146 -2.44 -5.98 15.25
C PRO A 146 -3.62 -6.18 14.30
N ARG A 147 -3.35 -6.30 13.00
CA ARG A 147 -4.36 -6.57 11.98
C ARG A 147 -5.53 -5.60 11.97
N SER A 148 -5.27 -4.32 12.23
CA SER A 148 -6.29 -3.27 12.14
C SER A 148 -6.91 -3.17 10.75
N SER A 149 -8.10 -2.60 10.70
CA SER A 149 -8.83 -2.29 9.48
C SER A 149 -9.46 -0.91 9.58
N TRP A 150 -10.08 -0.43 8.51
CA TRP A 150 -10.80 0.85 8.56
C TRP A 150 -12.02 0.83 9.47
N ASP A 151 -12.57 -0.36 9.80
CA ASP A 151 -13.67 -0.44 10.77
C ASP A 151 -13.24 -0.14 12.21
N ASP A 152 -11.95 -0.30 12.51
CA ASP A 152 -11.36 0.05 13.80
C ASP A 152 -11.08 1.55 13.97
N TYR A 153 -11.27 2.36 12.90
CA TYR A 153 -11.14 3.81 12.95
C TYR A 153 -12.23 4.42 13.83
N ASP A 154 -11.88 5.33 14.72
CA ASP A 154 -12.85 6.05 15.55
C ASP A 154 -13.74 6.94 14.65
N LYS A 155 -15.00 6.53 14.47
CA LYS A 155 -15.97 7.22 13.63
C LYS A 155 -16.26 8.66 14.08
N ALA A 156 -16.04 8.97 15.36
CA ALA A 156 -16.20 10.33 15.87
C ALA A 156 -15.13 11.32 15.37
N LEU A 157 -14.01 10.80 14.83
CA LEU A 157 -12.94 11.62 14.26
C LEU A 157 -13.12 11.87 12.76
N ILE A 158 -14.05 11.16 12.11
CA ILE A 158 -14.37 11.34 10.69
C ILE A 158 -15.18 12.64 10.54
N SER A 159 -14.84 13.47 9.56
CA SER A 159 -15.56 14.70 9.29
C SER A 159 -17.00 14.44 8.83
N GLN A 160 -17.84 15.48 8.91
CA GLN A 160 -19.24 15.40 8.50
C GLN A 160 -19.36 14.82 7.08
N GLY A 161 -20.27 13.87 6.92
CA GLY A 161 -20.55 13.21 5.66
C GLY A 161 -19.64 12.03 5.30
N GLY A 162 -18.55 11.83 6.04
CA GLY A 162 -17.68 10.67 5.88
C GLY A 162 -18.18 9.43 6.60
N GLY A 163 -17.48 8.32 6.46
CA GLY A 163 -17.83 7.06 7.11
C GLY A 163 -17.00 5.88 6.65
N VAL A 164 -17.33 4.71 7.20
CA VAL A 164 -16.73 3.43 6.86
C VAL A 164 -17.83 2.44 6.47
N TRP A 165 -17.67 1.77 5.35
CA TRP A 165 -18.63 0.79 4.84
C TRP A 165 -17.94 -0.51 4.44
N PRO A 166 -18.61 -1.66 4.60
CA PRO A 166 -18.06 -2.92 4.13
C PRO A 166 -18.07 -2.97 2.59
N ARG A 167 -17.03 -3.52 1.99
CA ARG A 167 -16.96 -3.70 0.51
C ARG A 167 -18.00 -4.68 -0.04
N THR A 168 -18.63 -5.45 0.81
CA THR A 168 -19.76 -6.32 0.43
C THR A 168 -21.06 -5.56 0.24
N ALA A 169 -21.13 -4.29 0.67
CA ALA A 169 -22.29 -3.45 0.42
C ALA A 169 -22.47 -3.21 -1.08
N LYS A 170 -23.66 -3.45 -1.61
CA LYS A 170 -23.96 -3.22 -3.03
C LYS A 170 -24.01 -1.73 -3.38
N THR A 171 -24.38 -0.91 -2.41
CA THR A 171 -24.45 0.55 -2.49
C THR A 171 -24.02 1.14 -1.16
N ILE A 172 -23.41 2.33 -1.21
CA ILE A 172 -23.12 3.15 -0.03
C ILE A 172 -23.80 4.50 -0.19
N PRO A 173 -24.34 5.10 0.89
CA PRO A 173 -24.87 6.45 0.82
C PRO A 173 -23.73 7.44 0.67
N LEU A 174 -23.82 8.33 -0.33
CA LEU A 174 -22.88 9.44 -0.49
C LEU A 174 -23.54 10.70 0.06
N SER A 175 -22.92 11.30 1.05
CA SER A 175 -23.35 12.59 1.60
C SER A 175 -23.15 13.73 0.59
N PRO A 176 -23.79 14.88 0.80
CA PRO A 176 -23.53 16.08 -0.04
C PRO A 176 -22.05 16.44 -0.09
N GLU A 177 -21.34 16.36 1.03
CA GLU A 177 -19.91 16.71 1.14
C GLU A 177 -19.03 15.76 0.30
N VAL A 178 -19.32 14.46 0.34
CA VAL A 178 -18.60 13.46 -0.47
C VAL A 178 -18.94 13.63 -1.96
N ARG A 179 -20.19 13.91 -2.30
CA ARG A 179 -20.61 14.18 -3.70
C ARG A 179 -19.91 15.40 -4.26
N GLU A 180 -19.86 16.49 -3.49
CA GLU A 180 -19.15 17.71 -3.87
C GLU A 180 -17.68 17.45 -4.14
N TRP A 181 -17.00 16.75 -3.21
CA TRP A 181 -15.59 16.39 -3.38
C TRP A 181 -15.36 15.50 -4.62
N LEU A 182 -16.24 14.55 -4.89
CA LEU A 182 -16.14 13.64 -6.05
C LEU A 182 -16.60 14.28 -7.36
N GLY A 183 -17.19 15.48 -7.33
CA GLY A 183 -17.77 16.14 -8.50
C GLY A 183 -19.00 15.41 -9.06
N ILE A 184 -19.74 14.68 -8.22
CA ILE A 184 -20.94 13.93 -8.63
C ILE A 184 -22.14 14.86 -8.62
N THR A 185 -22.67 15.15 -9.81
CA THR A 185 -23.79 16.09 -10.03
C THR A 185 -25.15 15.41 -10.25
N VAL A 186 -25.18 14.09 -10.39
CA VAL A 186 -26.42 13.31 -10.55
C VAL A 186 -26.98 12.85 -9.22
N GLU A 187 -28.32 12.87 -9.09
CA GLU A 187 -29.04 12.38 -7.91
C GLU A 187 -29.07 10.84 -7.83
#